data_36c579a12412f87dea8e1c708761b133
#
_entry.id   36c579a12412f87dea8e1c708761b133
#
_cell.length_a   1.000
_cell.length_b   1.000
_cell.length_c   1.000
_cell.angle_alpha   90.00
_cell.angle_beta   90.00
_cell.angle_gamma   90.00
#
_symmetry.space_group_name_H-M   'P 1'
#
loop_
_entity.id
_entity.type
_entity.pdbx_description
1 polymer ?
#
loop_
_entity_poly.entity_id
_entity_poly.type
_entity_poly.pdbx_seq_one_letter_code
_entity_poly.pdbx_strand_id
1 'polypeptide(L)'
;MTDRVLSDSQWAHIAAEIVAAVGIAPHGDPDAVRWVAVRHADDHIHIVATLVRQDGETAWAWNERLKAQTAARDLEQRYGLYQVGPVDHTSHRRPTAAEQNKSRWQGKAEIPRDRLRREVRAAAAAATDENDFVNRLQAAGLLVRLRHSTINPDEVTGYAVGLPDHHTNAGDTVWYGGGRLAPDLTLPRLRQRWTTGPCATPPEGTQRLGRPGVRHRTNAFRRATASATSSAHYFEAANPASGEHDIASLAEAAADLLASTARAFEGRKSGPLTEASETFDRAAREPHQRRLRHLHPEAGHLRAMSRLIAAMGRLTSNDDTAAALQLVLRMSMIADNLAEFREAQNSLHQAKAARLAAARLRMIASNTAADPLAPRSAAAPAPVVFERDHTQGHVL
;
A
#
# COMPACT_ATOMS: atom_id res chain seq x y z
N MET A 1 -2.79 19.17 6.24
CA MET A 1 -1.74 20.12 6.65
C MET A 1 -1.25 20.73 5.36
N THR A 2 -1.43 22.00 5.17
CA THR A 2 -0.87 22.79 4.06
C THR A 2 0.48 23.33 4.53
N ASP A 3 1.49 23.27 3.68
CA ASP A 3 2.77 23.88 3.93
C ASP A 3 2.64 25.41 4.03
N ARG A 4 3.57 26.03 4.74
CA ARG A 4 3.67 27.50 4.74
C ARG A 4 4.06 28.02 3.37
N VAL A 5 3.60 29.19 3.00
CA VAL A 5 4.03 29.84 1.77
C VAL A 5 5.51 30.26 1.91
N LEU A 6 6.32 29.87 0.93
CA LEU A 6 7.74 30.22 0.86
C LEU A 6 7.92 31.56 0.12
N SER A 7 8.92 32.34 0.57
CA SER A 7 9.32 33.57 -0.12
C SER A 7 10.06 33.27 -1.44
N ASP A 8 10.13 34.23 -2.33
CA ASP A 8 10.85 34.08 -3.60
C ASP A 8 12.34 33.81 -3.39
N SER A 9 12.96 34.39 -2.35
CA SER A 9 14.34 34.11 -1.99
C SER A 9 14.53 32.65 -1.52
N GLN A 10 13.56 32.10 -0.79
CA GLN A 10 13.59 30.70 -0.38
C GLN A 10 13.41 29.76 -1.57
N TRP A 11 12.51 30.10 -2.49
CA TRP A 11 12.33 29.33 -3.74
C TRP A 11 13.58 29.39 -4.62
N ALA A 12 14.23 30.55 -4.74
CA ALA A 12 15.49 30.70 -5.48
C ALA A 12 16.61 29.84 -4.89
N HIS A 13 16.74 29.81 -3.53
CA HIS A 13 17.70 28.95 -2.85
C HIS A 13 17.39 27.46 -3.08
N ILE A 14 16.13 27.04 -2.96
CA ILE A 14 15.69 25.67 -3.22
C ILE A 14 16.04 25.25 -4.67
N ALA A 15 15.79 26.13 -5.64
CA ALA A 15 16.13 25.85 -7.04
C ALA A 15 17.64 25.66 -7.22
N ALA A 16 18.45 26.55 -6.67
CA ALA A 16 19.93 26.48 -6.73
C ALA A 16 20.47 25.18 -6.10
N GLU A 17 19.96 24.80 -4.93
CA GLU A 17 20.36 23.55 -4.27
C GLU A 17 19.99 22.31 -5.09
N ILE A 18 18.80 22.28 -5.70
CA ILE A 18 18.36 21.15 -6.52
C ILE A 18 19.22 21.02 -7.78
N VAL A 19 19.49 22.11 -8.53
CA VAL A 19 20.28 22.03 -9.75
C VAL A 19 21.77 21.68 -9.44
N ALA A 20 22.29 22.12 -8.30
CA ALA A 20 23.61 21.74 -7.83
C ALA A 20 23.66 20.27 -7.44
N ALA A 21 22.71 19.77 -6.67
CA ALA A 21 22.64 18.37 -6.24
C ALA A 21 22.48 17.41 -7.43
N VAL A 22 21.75 17.79 -8.45
CA VAL A 22 21.60 17.02 -9.70
C VAL A 22 22.92 16.99 -10.47
N GLY A 23 23.77 17.99 -10.31
CA GLY A 23 25.10 18.09 -10.92
C GLY A 23 25.11 18.78 -12.27
N ILE A 24 24.01 19.49 -12.63
CA ILE A 24 23.96 20.29 -13.88
C ILE A 24 24.49 21.70 -13.69
N ALA A 25 24.36 22.27 -12.49
CA ALA A 25 24.93 23.57 -12.13
C ALA A 25 25.49 23.52 -10.69
N PRO A 26 26.65 22.90 -10.48
CA PRO A 26 27.34 22.87 -9.18
C PRO A 26 27.63 24.29 -8.69
N HIS A 27 27.59 24.49 -7.37
CA HIS A 27 27.94 25.78 -6.77
C HIS A 27 29.37 26.20 -7.12
N GLY A 28 29.52 27.43 -7.61
CA GLY A 28 30.84 28.00 -7.93
C GLY A 28 31.41 27.53 -9.28
N ASP A 29 30.69 26.76 -10.07
CA ASP A 29 31.12 26.37 -11.42
C ASP A 29 30.76 27.49 -12.42
N PRO A 30 31.74 28.26 -12.97
CA PRO A 30 31.47 29.36 -13.90
C PRO A 30 30.97 28.85 -15.25
N ASP A 31 31.29 27.60 -15.60
CA ASP A 31 30.93 27.02 -16.89
C ASP A 31 29.67 26.15 -16.79
N ALA A 32 28.95 26.21 -15.68
CA ALA A 32 27.72 25.46 -15.49
C ALA A 32 26.67 25.78 -16.57
N VAL A 33 25.66 24.92 -16.70
CA VAL A 33 24.53 25.16 -17.61
C VAL A 33 23.76 26.41 -17.18
N ARG A 34 23.11 27.06 -18.15
CA ARG A 34 22.15 28.11 -17.84
C ARG A 34 20.82 27.51 -17.39
N TRP A 35 20.28 28.07 -16.32
CA TRP A 35 19.00 27.64 -15.81
C TRP A 35 18.20 28.82 -15.28
N VAL A 36 16.89 28.66 -15.17
CA VAL A 36 15.96 29.63 -14.62
C VAL A 36 14.90 28.89 -13.79
N ALA A 37 14.49 29.49 -12.68
CA ALA A 37 13.36 29.06 -11.90
C ALA A 37 12.21 30.07 -12.07
N VAL A 38 11.03 29.58 -12.40
CA VAL A 38 9.83 30.39 -12.59
C VAL A 38 8.80 29.98 -11.54
N ARG A 39 8.38 30.91 -10.69
CA ARG A 39 7.29 30.69 -9.77
C ARG A 39 5.98 30.69 -10.55
N HIS A 40 5.27 29.59 -10.51
CA HIS A 40 4.00 29.42 -11.19
C HIS A 40 2.81 29.60 -10.25
N ALA A 41 2.96 29.18 -8.98
CA ALA A 41 1.97 29.36 -7.93
C ALA A 41 2.67 29.50 -6.55
N ASP A 42 1.88 29.65 -5.50
CA ASP A 42 2.43 29.79 -4.13
C ASP A 42 3.11 28.52 -3.60
N ASP A 43 2.76 27.38 -4.14
CA ASP A 43 3.17 26.04 -3.70
C ASP A 43 4.20 25.35 -4.60
N HIS A 44 4.58 25.96 -5.76
CA HIS A 44 5.57 25.35 -6.64
C HIS A 44 6.27 26.33 -7.60
N ILE A 45 7.44 25.89 -8.06
CA ILE A 45 8.24 26.52 -9.09
C ILE A 45 8.53 25.52 -10.21
N HIS A 46 8.80 26.01 -11.41
CA HIS A 46 9.34 25.25 -12.52
C HIS A 46 10.80 25.62 -12.73
N ILE A 47 11.68 24.63 -12.83
CA ILE A 47 13.09 24.82 -13.14
C ILE A 47 13.31 24.35 -14.59
N VAL A 48 13.84 25.23 -15.41
CA VAL A 48 14.23 24.95 -16.81
C VAL A 48 15.73 25.16 -16.92
N ALA A 49 16.44 24.15 -17.44
CA ALA A 49 17.89 24.20 -17.64
C ALA A 49 18.25 23.74 -19.05
N THR A 50 19.28 24.33 -19.62
CA THR A 50 19.95 23.77 -20.82
C THR A 50 20.77 22.54 -20.41
N LEU A 51 21.14 21.72 -21.39
CA LEU A 51 22.07 20.63 -21.15
C LEU A 51 23.46 20.92 -21.73
N VAL A 52 23.63 22.12 -22.31
CA VAL A 52 24.92 22.57 -22.80
C VAL A 52 25.52 23.56 -21.80
N ARG A 53 26.73 23.31 -21.39
CA ARG A 53 27.52 24.12 -20.46
C ARG A 53 28.06 25.36 -21.19
N GLN A 54 28.59 26.33 -20.44
CA GLN A 54 29.16 27.56 -21.03
C GLN A 54 30.47 27.28 -21.83
N ASP A 55 31.17 26.20 -21.47
CA ASP A 55 32.35 25.72 -22.21
C ASP A 55 32.00 24.92 -23.49
N GLY A 56 30.71 24.73 -23.79
CA GLY A 56 30.22 23.98 -24.94
C GLY A 56 30.09 22.50 -24.76
N GLU A 57 30.47 21.94 -23.59
CA GLU A 57 30.31 20.54 -23.28
C GLU A 57 28.87 20.21 -22.87
N THR A 58 28.50 18.93 -22.94
CA THR A 58 27.17 18.46 -22.51
C THR A 58 27.20 18.07 -21.05
N ALA A 59 26.29 18.64 -20.27
CA ALA A 59 26.06 18.23 -18.88
C ALA A 59 25.27 16.91 -18.84
N TRP A 60 25.88 15.87 -18.32
CA TRP A 60 25.26 14.56 -18.15
C TRP A 60 24.71 14.41 -16.72
N ALA A 61 23.41 14.49 -16.59
CA ALA A 61 22.72 14.34 -15.30
C ALA A 61 22.35 12.88 -15.02
N TRP A 62 23.33 12.10 -14.63
CA TRP A 62 23.09 10.70 -14.23
C TRP A 62 22.30 10.61 -12.93
N ASN A 63 21.21 9.82 -12.95
CA ASN A 63 20.32 9.63 -11.79
C ASN A 63 19.71 10.95 -11.27
N GLU A 64 19.49 11.94 -12.15
CA GLU A 64 18.97 13.28 -11.81
C GLU A 64 17.73 13.21 -10.95
N ARG A 65 16.81 12.33 -11.28
CA ARG A 65 15.57 12.16 -10.53
C ARG A 65 15.79 11.72 -9.08
N LEU A 66 16.71 10.78 -8.86
CA LEU A 66 17.02 10.29 -7.52
C LEU A 66 17.73 11.36 -6.70
N LYS A 67 18.70 12.05 -7.31
CA LYS A 67 19.43 13.16 -6.70
C LYS A 67 18.51 14.32 -6.34
N ALA A 68 17.64 14.75 -7.27
CA ALA A 68 16.66 15.79 -7.03
C ALA A 68 15.70 15.43 -5.88
N GLN A 69 15.24 14.19 -5.82
CA GLN A 69 14.38 13.73 -4.73
C GLN A 69 15.09 13.67 -3.38
N THR A 70 16.37 13.35 -3.34
CA THR A 70 17.17 13.38 -2.12
C THR A 70 17.35 14.81 -1.64
N ALA A 71 17.78 15.71 -2.53
CA ALA A 71 17.92 17.12 -2.22
C ALA A 71 16.59 17.76 -1.77
N ALA A 72 15.49 17.43 -2.42
CA ALA A 72 14.17 17.94 -2.01
C ALA A 72 13.82 17.55 -0.55
N ARG A 73 14.12 16.32 -0.11
CA ARG A 73 13.87 15.89 1.27
C ARG A 73 14.72 16.63 2.30
N ASP A 74 16.00 16.84 1.97
CA ASP A 74 16.89 17.61 2.84
C ASP A 74 16.39 19.06 2.98
N LEU A 75 15.88 19.63 1.88
CA LEU A 75 15.27 20.95 1.86
C LEU A 75 13.92 20.99 2.60
N GLU A 76 13.06 19.97 2.44
CA GLU A 76 11.81 19.84 3.21
C GLU A 76 12.12 19.88 4.73
N GLN A 77 13.15 19.16 5.18
CA GLN A 77 13.57 19.18 6.59
C GLN A 77 14.12 20.55 6.99
N ARG A 78 15.00 21.12 6.17
CA ARG A 78 15.68 22.39 6.42
C ARG A 78 14.71 23.56 6.53
N TYR A 79 13.64 23.55 5.70
CA TYR A 79 12.60 24.57 5.67
C TYR A 79 11.39 24.27 6.54
N GLY A 80 11.37 23.14 7.25
CA GLY A 80 10.24 22.73 8.10
C GLY A 80 8.96 22.48 7.30
N LEU A 81 9.09 21.98 6.07
CA LEU A 81 7.97 21.63 5.20
C LEU A 81 7.47 20.22 5.49
N TYR A 82 6.32 19.88 4.89
CA TYR A 82 5.80 18.53 4.96
C TYR A 82 6.76 17.55 4.31
N GLN A 83 7.27 16.62 5.09
CA GLN A 83 8.23 15.63 4.59
C GLN A 83 7.55 14.55 3.76
N VAL A 84 7.87 14.51 2.47
CA VAL A 84 7.44 13.45 1.57
C VAL A 84 8.26 12.19 1.85
N GLY A 85 7.57 11.06 1.99
CA GLY A 85 8.23 9.78 2.29
C GLY A 85 9.31 9.40 1.29
N PRO A 86 10.30 8.61 1.72
CA PRO A 86 11.39 8.15 0.88
C PRO A 86 10.89 7.32 -0.30
N VAL A 87 11.67 7.26 -1.40
CA VAL A 87 11.43 6.35 -2.53
C VAL A 87 11.96 4.97 -2.14
N ASP A 88 11.36 4.38 -1.12
CA ASP A 88 11.71 3.08 -0.57
C ASP A 88 10.87 1.92 -1.09
N HIS A 89 9.95 2.25 -2.02
CA HIS A 89 8.97 1.31 -2.59
C HIS A 89 8.03 0.64 -1.57
N THR A 90 7.88 1.22 -0.37
CA THR A 90 6.93 0.72 0.62
C THR A 90 5.49 1.16 0.35
N SER A 91 5.31 2.25 -0.40
CA SER A 91 4.00 2.75 -0.81
C SER A 91 3.57 2.17 -2.17
N HIS A 92 2.28 1.94 -2.34
CA HIS A 92 1.72 1.70 -3.68
C HIS A 92 1.57 3.02 -4.46
N ARG A 93 1.54 2.94 -5.78
CA ARG A 93 1.32 4.11 -6.62
C ARG A 93 -0.10 4.66 -6.41
N ARG A 94 -0.21 5.95 -6.19
CA ARG A 94 -1.52 6.62 -6.14
C ARG A 94 -2.18 6.59 -7.51
N PRO A 95 -3.52 6.54 -7.57
CA PRO A 95 -4.24 6.75 -8.82
C PRO A 95 -3.87 8.09 -9.44
N THR A 96 -3.74 8.11 -10.76
CA THR A 96 -3.48 9.36 -11.50
C THR A 96 -4.71 10.28 -11.48
N ALA A 97 -4.51 11.57 -11.71
CA ALA A 97 -5.62 12.53 -11.83
C ALA A 97 -6.63 12.10 -12.91
N ALA A 98 -6.15 11.54 -14.03
CA ALA A 98 -7.00 11.00 -15.08
C ALA A 98 -7.87 9.82 -14.61
N GLU A 99 -7.31 8.87 -13.85
CA GLU A 99 -8.06 7.74 -13.27
C GLU A 99 -9.11 8.25 -12.26
N GLN A 100 -8.74 9.21 -11.41
CA GLN A 100 -9.66 9.83 -10.44
C GLN A 100 -10.81 10.57 -11.15
N ASN A 101 -10.51 11.40 -12.13
CA ASN A 101 -11.51 12.16 -12.88
C ASN A 101 -12.44 11.23 -13.64
N LYS A 102 -11.90 10.22 -14.35
CA LYS A 102 -12.70 9.22 -15.06
C LYS A 102 -13.64 8.46 -14.11
N SER A 103 -13.13 8.03 -12.94
CA SER A 103 -13.94 7.33 -11.93
C SER A 103 -15.08 8.22 -11.40
N ARG A 104 -14.76 9.50 -11.12
CA ARG A 104 -15.76 10.49 -10.66
C ARG A 104 -16.83 10.75 -11.71
N TRP A 105 -16.44 10.93 -12.98
CA TRP A 105 -17.38 11.13 -14.09
C TRP A 105 -18.29 9.94 -14.32
N GLN A 106 -17.78 8.72 -14.10
CA GLN A 106 -18.57 7.48 -14.21
C GLN A 106 -19.39 7.16 -12.95
N GLY A 107 -19.38 8.01 -11.93
CA GLY A 107 -20.08 7.78 -10.66
C GLY A 107 -19.63 6.52 -9.92
N LYS A 108 -18.39 6.04 -10.17
CA LYS A 108 -17.86 4.84 -9.51
C LYS A 108 -17.49 5.16 -8.06
N ALA A 109 -18.00 4.35 -7.14
CA ALA A 109 -17.73 4.48 -5.71
C ALA A 109 -16.27 4.19 -5.33
N GLU A 110 -15.56 3.42 -6.15
CA GLU A 110 -14.16 3.03 -5.91
C GLU A 110 -13.38 3.12 -7.23
N ILE A 111 -12.16 3.64 -7.16
CA ILE A 111 -11.28 3.75 -8.32
C ILE A 111 -10.87 2.33 -8.78
N PRO A 112 -10.94 2.00 -10.08
CA PRO A 112 -10.64 0.67 -10.61
C PRO A 112 -9.30 0.08 -10.14
N ARG A 113 -8.25 0.90 -10.07
CA ARG A 113 -6.93 0.50 -9.56
C ARG A 113 -6.98 0.05 -8.10
N ASP A 114 -7.68 0.80 -7.24
CA ASP A 114 -7.78 0.50 -5.81
C ASP A 114 -8.61 -0.76 -5.58
N ARG A 115 -9.73 -0.92 -6.31
CA ARG A 115 -10.52 -2.14 -6.32
C ARG A 115 -9.68 -3.36 -6.72
N LEU A 116 -8.93 -3.26 -7.82
CA LEU A 116 -8.06 -4.34 -8.30
C LEU A 116 -6.98 -4.68 -7.26
N ARG A 117 -6.32 -3.67 -6.66
CA ARG A 117 -5.30 -3.88 -5.62
C ARG A 117 -5.88 -4.65 -4.44
N ARG A 118 -7.03 -4.26 -3.94
CA ARG A 118 -7.72 -4.91 -2.82
C ARG A 118 -8.11 -6.36 -3.15
N GLU A 119 -8.71 -6.61 -4.32
CA GLU A 119 -9.10 -7.97 -4.73
C GLU A 119 -7.89 -8.87 -4.92
N VAL A 120 -6.83 -8.37 -5.57
CA VAL A 120 -5.58 -9.11 -5.77
C VAL A 120 -4.90 -9.44 -4.44
N ARG A 121 -4.89 -8.49 -3.49
CA ARG A 121 -4.32 -8.71 -2.16
C ARG A 121 -5.09 -9.78 -1.39
N ALA A 122 -6.41 -9.70 -1.39
CA ALA A 122 -7.26 -10.70 -0.74
C ALA A 122 -7.09 -12.10 -1.36
N ALA A 123 -6.98 -12.18 -2.69
CA ALA A 123 -6.71 -13.44 -3.37
C ALA A 123 -5.32 -13.99 -3.02
N ALA A 124 -4.28 -13.14 -2.99
CA ALA A 124 -2.91 -13.53 -2.65
C ALA A 124 -2.79 -14.04 -1.20
N ALA A 125 -3.45 -13.37 -0.25
CA ALA A 125 -3.47 -13.74 1.17
C ALA A 125 -4.20 -15.07 1.45
N ALA A 126 -5.16 -15.41 0.59
CA ALA A 126 -5.95 -16.64 0.68
C ALA A 126 -5.36 -17.83 -0.09
N ALA A 127 -4.51 -17.57 -1.09
CA ALA A 127 -3.99 -18.58 -1.99
C ALA A 127 -2.89 -19.46 -1.34
N THR A 128 -2.83 -20.71 -1.79
CA THR A 128 -1.78 -21.67 -1.44
C THR A 128 -0.67 -21.73 -2.48
N ASP A 129 -1.00 -21.43 -3.73
CA ASP A 129 -0.11 -21.49 -4.88
C ASP A 129 -0.60 -20.58 -6.01
N GLU A 130 0.10 -20.59 -7.12
CA GLU A 130 -0.19 -19.75 -8.29
C GLU A 130 -1.53 -20.11 -8.95
N ASN A 131 -1.85 -21.39 -9.07
CA ASN A 131 -3.09 -21.84 -9.69
C ASN A 131 -4.30 -21.45 -8.83
N ASP A 132 -4.22 -21.67 -7.50
CA ASP A 132 -5.26 -21.25 -6.57
C ASP A 132 -5.44 -19.72 -6.60
N PHE A 133 -4.33 -18.96 -6.70
CA PHE A 133 -4.38 -17.51 -6.84
C PHE A 133 -5.15 -17.06 -8.10
N VAL A 134 -4.83 -17.62 -9.26
CA VAL A 134 -5.51 -17.32 -10.52
C VAL A 134 -7.00 -17.67 -10.44
N ASN A 135 -7.33 -18.86 -9.91
CA ASN A 135 -8.71 -19.29 -9.74
C ASN A 135 -9.50 -18.35 -8.82
N ARG A 136 -8.89 -17.85 -7.73
CA ARG A 136 -9.52 -16.88 -6.83
C ARG A 136 -9.76 -15.54 -7.49
N LEU A 137 -8.85 -15.05 -8.32
CA LEU A 137 -9.04 -13.82 -9.09
C LEU A 137 -10.21 -13.95 -10.07
N GLN A 138 -10.29 -15.06 -10.79
CA GLN A 138 -11.39 -15.34 -11.71
C GLN A 138 -12.73 -15.50 -10.97
N ALA A 139 -12.75 -16.23 -9.85
CA ALA A 139 -13.93 -16.33 -8.98
C ALA A 139 -14.37 -14.98 -8.38
N ALA A 140 -13.43 -14.03 -8.22
CA ALA A 140 -13.74 -12.65 -7.86
C ALA A 140 -14.31 -11.83 -9.03
N GLY A 141 -14.43 -12.40 -10.23
CA GLY A 141 -14.95 -11.75 -11.43
C GLY A 141 -13.92 -10.83 -12.10
N LEU A 142 -12.63 -11.05 -11.86
CA LEU A 142 -11.56 -10.33 -12.54
C LEU A 142 -11.15 -11.03 -13.83
N LEU A 143 -10.79 -10.23 -14.83
CA LEU A 143 -10.09 -10.72 -15.99
C LEU A 143 -8.62 -10.93 -15.63
N VAL A 144 -8.05 -12.07 -16.02
CA VAL A 144 -6.65 -12.42 -15.74
C VAL A 144 -5.93 -12.75 -17.03
N ARG A 145 -4.75 -12.18 -17.23
CA ARG A 145 -3.85 -12.46 -18.33
C ARG A 145 -2.48 -12.81 -17.77
N LEU A 146 -1.98 -13.99 -18.09
CA LEU A 146 -0.64 -14.42 -17.71
C LEU A 146 0.36 -13.90 -18.75
N ARG A 147 1.56 -13.57 -18.28
CA ARG A 147 2.70 -13.20 -19.11
C ARG A 147 3.73 -14.31 -19.06
N HIS A 148 4.05 -14.85 -20.20
CA HIS A 148 5.03 -15.89 -20.37
C HIS A 148 6.43 -15.31 -20.68
N SER A 149 7.45 -16.10 -20.44
CA SER A 149 8.82 -15.80 -20.83
C SER A 149 8.95 -15.85 -22.37
N THR A 150 9.74 -14.97 -22.94
CA THR A 150 10.07 -15.00 -24.37
C THR A 150 11.09 -16.07 -24.71
N ILE A 151 11.87 -16.53 -23.70
CA ILE A 151 12.89 -17.57 -23.85
C ILE A 151 12.31 -18.94 -23.58
N ASN A 152 11.42 -19.07 -22.59
CA ASN A 152 10.78 -20.30 -22.18
C ASN A 152 9.25 -20.09 -22.12
N PRO A 153 8.49 -20.38 -23.19
CA PRO A 153 7.07 -20.09 -23.29
C PRO A 153 6.20 -20.75 -22.21
N ASP A 154 6.63 -21.86 -21.64
CA ASP A 154 5.91 -22.54 -20.56
C ASP A 154 6.09 -21.86 -19.20
N GLU A 155 7.06 -20.96 -19.08
CA GLU A 155 7.34 -20.25 -17.85
C GLU A 155 6.50 -18.97 -17.73
N VAL A 156 5.61 -18.93 -16.73
CA VAL A 156 4.87 -17.72 -16.38
C VAL A 156 5.77 -16.77 -15.61
N THR A 157 6.03 -15.58 -16.15
CA THR A 157 6.90 -14.55 -15.55
C THR A 157 6.13 -13.46 -14.83
N GLY A 158 4.80 -13.39 -15.02
CA GLY A 158 3.97 -12.37 -14.40
C GLY A 158 2.50 -12.51 -14.77
N TYR A 159 1.71 -11.60 -14.24
CA TYR A 159 0.29 -11.53 -14.53
C TYR A 159 -0.19 -10.08 -14.65
N ALA A 160 -1.33 -9.91 -15.28
CA ALA A 160 -2.08 -8.66 -15.29
C ALA A 160 -3.55 -8.96 -15.04
N VAL A 161 -4.22 -8.02 -14.38
CA VAL A 161 -5.65 -8.10 -14.06
C VAL A 161 -6.40 -6.91 -14.64
N GLY A 162 -7.66 -7.12 -14.99
CA GLY A 162 -8.58 -6.11 -15.47
C GLY A 162 -9.97 -6.29 -14.90
N LEU A 163 -10.77 -5.22 -14.94
CA LEU A 163 -12.19 -5.28 -14.63
C LEU A 163 -12.98 -5.42 -15.92
N PRO A 164 -14.05 -6.26 -15.95
CA PRO A 164 -14.89 -6.41 -17.14
C PRO A 164 -15.59 -5.11 -17.58
N ASP A 165 -15.76 -4.17 -16.64
CA ASP A 165 -16.44 -2.88 -16.85
C ASP A 165 -15.46 -1.69 -16.97
N HIS A 166 -14.16 -1.93 -17.19
CA HIS A 166 -13.14 -0.88 -17.26
C HIS A 166 -12.33 -0.94 -18.55
N HIS A 167 -12.70 -0.05 -19.50
CA HIS A 167 -12.13 0.00 -20.84
C HIS A 167 -11.45 1.33 -21.14
N THR A 168 -10.57 1.31 -22.12
CA THR A 168 -10.05 2.51 -22.79
C THR A 168 -11.14 3.18 -23.63
N ASN A 169 -10.86 4.35 -24.18
CA ASN A 169 -11.79 4.99 -25.11
C ASN A 169 -11.96 4.19 -26.43
N ALA A 170 -10.99 3.34 -26.76
CA ALA A 170 -11.04 2.44 -27.93
C ALA A 170 -11.80 1.13 -27.65
N GLY A 171 -12.32 0.93 -26.43
CA GLY A 171 -13.05 -0.28 -26.05
C GLY A 171 -12.17 -1.41 -25.50
N ASP A 172 -10.85 -1.25 -25.47
CA ASP A 172 -9.95 -2.27 -24.94
C ASP A 172 -9.97 -2.32 -23.41
N THR A 173 -9.85 -3.51 -22.84
CA THR A 173 -9.71 -3.68 -21.39
C THR A 173 -8.45 -3.00 -20.87
N VAL A 174 -8.59 -2.23 -19.76
CA VAL A 174 -7.44 -1.63 -19.08
C VAL A 174 -6.79 -2.65 -18.15
N TRP A 175 -5.55 -3.01 -18.43
CA TRP A 175 -4.80 -4.03 -17.70
C TRP A 175 -3.81 -3.44 -16.71
N TYR A 176 -3.76 -4.00 -15.51
CA TYR A 176 -2.82 -3.63 -14.45
C TYR A 176 -1.96 -4.84 -14.07
N GLY A 177 -0.65 -4.77 -14.27
CA GLY A 177 0.28 -5.75 -13.74
C GLY A 177 0.38 -5.67 -12.22
N GLY A 178 0.65 -6.78 -11.52
CA GLY A 178 0.73 -6.83 -10.07
C GLY A 178 1.63 -5.75 -9.46
N GLY A 179 2.84 -5.54 -10.02
CA GLY A 179 3.75 -4.49 -9.56
C GLY A 179 3.27 -3.05 -9.79
N ARG A 180 2.28 -2.83 -10.68
CA ARG A 180 1.62 -1.53 -10.84
C ARG A 180 0.55 -1.30 -9.78
N LEU A 181 -0.01 -2.35 -9.20
CA LEU A 181 -0.97 -2.29 -8.10
C LEU A 181 -0.25 -2.05 -6.77
N ALA A 182 0.75 -2.89 -6.45
CA ALA A 182 1.64 -2.70 -5.31
C ALA A 182 2.98 -3.45 -5.53
N PRO A 183 4.09 -2.98 -4.96
CA PRO A 183 5.41 -3.59 -5.16
C PRO A 183 5.50 -5.05 -4.73
N ASP A 184 4.78 -5.42 -3.69
CA ASP A 184 4.74 -6.76 -3.10
C ASP A 184 3.78 -7.73 -3.82
N LEU A 185 2.99 -7.25 -4.79
CA LEU A 185 2.06 -8.06 -5.58
C LEU A 185 2.67 -8.53 -6.92
N THR A 186 3.97 -8.48 -7.10
CA THR A 186 4.62 -9.11 -8.25
C THR A 186 4.61 -10.63 -8.10
N LEU A 187 4.47 -11.38 -9.22
CA LEU A 187 4.40 -12.84 -9.19
C LEU A 187 5.58 -13.50 -8.45
N PRO A 188 6.85 -13.07 -8.65
CA PRO A 188 7.98 -13.63 -7.90
C PRO A 188 7.86 -13.43 -6.37
N ARG A 189 7.26 -12.30 -5.92
CA ARG A 189 7.02 -12.04 -4.50
C ARG A 189 5.89 -12.93 -3.96
N LEU A 190 4.85 -13.11 -4.73
CA LEU A 190 3.74 -13.99 -4.34
C LEU A 190 4.20 -15.44 -4.26
N ARG A 191 4.98 -15.92 -5.22
CA ARG A 191 5.59 -17.27 -5.16
C ARG A 191 6.42 -17.46 -3.90
N GLN A 192 7.24 -16.47 -3.53
CA GLN A 192 8.01 -16.51 -2.30
C GLN A 192 7.11 -16.65 -1.05
N ARG A 193 5.95 -16.00 -1.01
CA ARG A 193 4.99 -16.12 0.10
C ARG A 193 4.39 -17.52 0.20
N TRP A 194 4.11 -18.17 -0.92
CA TRP A 194 3.46 -19.49 -0.95
C TRP A 194 4.42 -20.63 -0.66
N THR A 195 5.69 -20.54 -1.08
CA THR A 195 6.70 -21.58 -0.83
C THR A 195 7.18 -21.66 0.62
N THR A 196 6.88 -20.67 1.44
CA THR A 196 7.46 -20.46 2.76
C THR A 196 6.52 -20.76 3.93
N GLY A 197 5.47 -21.53 3.73
CA GLY A 197 4.64 -22.01 4.84
C GLY A 197 4.78 -23.52 5.02
N PRO A 198 4.67 -24.08 6.24
CA PRO A 198 4.35 -25.47 6.35
C PRO A 198 3.09 -25.67 5.50
N CYS A 199 3.11 -26.66 4.63
CA CYS A 199 1.94 -27.12 3.92
C CYS A 199 0.95 -27.63 5.00
N ALA A 200 0.21 -26.70 5.61
CA ALA A 200 -0.97 -27.05 6.34
C ALA A 200 -1.95 -27.49 5.25
N THR A 201 -1.89 -28.75 4.88
CA THR A 201 -2.97 -29.42 4.17
C THR A 201 -4.24 -29.00 4.90
N PRO A 202 -5.23 -28.41 4.22
CA PRO A 202 -6.54 -28.19 4.81
C PRO A 202 -6.93 -29.53 5.43
N PRO A 203 -7.47 -29.60 6.65
CA PRO A 203 -7.86 -30.87 7.23
C PRO A 203 -8.70 -31.62 6.19
N GLU A 204 -8.29 -32.86 5.88
CA GLU A 204 -8.96 -33.72 4.94
C GLU A 204 -10.45 -33.72 5.31
N GLY A 205 -11.29 -33.20 4.45
CA GLY A 205 -12.70 -32.98 4.73
C GLY A 205 -13.25 -31.61 4.36
N THR A 206 -12.42 -30.60 4.11
CA THR A 206 -12.89 -29.24 3.76
C THR A 206 -13.36 -29.11 2.30
N GLN A 207 -13.15 -30.12 1.45
CA GLN A 207 -13.51 -30.06 0.03
C GLN A 207 -15.02 -30.20 -0.27
N ARG A 208 -15.87 -30.50 0.71
CA ARG A 208 -17.34 -30.63 0.54
C ARG A 208 -18.17 -30.10 1.71
N LEU A 209 -17.63 -29.22 2.54
CA LEU A 209 -18.45 -28.59 3.57
C LEU A 209 -19.30 -27.49 2.90
N GLY A 210 -20.64 -27.67 3.00
CA GLY A 210 -21.58 -26.58 2.85
C GLY A 210 -21.13 -25.37 3.69
N ARG A 211 -21.75 -24.20 3.53
CA ARG A 211 -21.36 -22.96 4.23
C ARG A 211 -20.95 -23.26 5.68
N PRO A 212 -19.69 -22.88 6.10
CA PRO A 212 -19.21 -23.18 7.44
C PRO A 212 -20.17 -22.66 8.50
N GLY A 213 -20.51 -23.49 9.49
CA GLY A 213 -21.39 -23.09 10.60
C GLY A 213 -20.76 -21.99 11.45
N VAL A 214 -21.58 -21.26 12.21
CA VAL A 214 -21.14 -20.16 13.10
C VAL A 214 -20.01 -20.62 14.03
N ARG A 215 -20.12 -21.75 14.68
CA ARG A 215 -19.08 -22.28 15.59
C ARG A 215 -17.72 -22.45 14.91
N HIS A 216 -17.69 -22.84 13.65
CA HIS A 216 -16.43 -23.00 12.90
C HIS A 216 -15.77 -21.65 12.61
N ARG A 217 -16.55 -20.64 12.24
CA ARG A 217 -16.05 -19.28 12.02
C ARG A 217 -15.52 -18.65 13.31
N THR A 218 -16.31 -18.66 14.37
CA THR A 218 -15.89 -18.16 15.68
C THR A 218 -14.59 -18.82 16.15
N ASN A 219 -14.45 -20.14 15.99
CA ASN A 219 -13.22 -20.86 16.33
C ASN A 219 -12.04 -20.47 15.43
N ALA A 220 -12.26 -20.22 14.13
CA ALA A 220 -11.22 -19.75 13.23
C ALA A 220 -10.66 -18.40 13.70
N PHE A 221 -11.52 -17.44 14.05
CA PHE A 221 -11.11 -16.14 14.57
C PHE A 221 -10.40 -16.25 15.93
N ARG A 222 -10.86 -17.10 16.84
CA ARG A 222 -10.16 -17.35 18.12
C ARG A 222 -8.75 -17.93 17.91
N ARG A 223 -8.58 -18.88 17.00
CA ARG A 223 -7.26 -19.43 16.64
C ARG A 223 -6.37 -18.36 16.02
N ALA A 224 -6.91 -17.53 15.13
CA ALA A 224 -6.17 -16.43 14.55
C ALA A 224 -5.76 -15.40 15.61
N THR A 225 -6.62 -15.11 16.59
CA THR A 225 -6.30 -14.23 17.73
C THR A 225 -5.15 -14.80 18.58
N ALA A 226 -5.15 -16.10 18.86
CA ALA A 226 -4.06 -16.74 19.59
C ALA A 226 -2.73 -16.65 18.82
N SER A 227 -2.73 -16.93 17.51
CA SER A 227 -1.55 -16.78 16.65
C SER A 227 -1.05 -15.34 16.60
N ALA A 228 -1.97 -14.36 16.47
CA ALA A 228 -1.62 -12.95 16.51
C ALA A 228 -1.02 -12.51 17.85
N THR A 229 -1.50 -13.08 18.96
CA THR A 229 -0.95 -12.82 20.30
C THR A 229 0.48 -13.35 20.43
N SER A 230 0.74 -14.59 20.00
CA SER A 230 2.11 -15.13 19.95
C SER A 230 3.02 -14.26 19.09
N SER A 231 2.54 -13.83 17.93
CA SER A 231 3.31 -12.97 17.02
C SER A 231 3.63 -11.61 17.64
N ALA A 232 2.73 -11.01 18.43
CA ALA A 232 2.98 -9.75 19.10
C ALA A 232 4.18 -9.81 20.04
N HIS A 233 4.33 -10.90 20.79
CA HIS A 233 5.49 -11.11 21.68
C HIS A 233 6.83 -11.20 20.94
N TYR A 234 6.84 -11.75 19.72
CA TYR A 234 8.07 -11.75 18.91
C TYR A 234 8.46 -10.34 18.45
N PHE A 235 7.50 -9.46 18.14
CA PHE A 235 7.79 -8.06 17.84
C PHE A 235 8.35 -7.32 19.06
N GLU A 236 7.82 -7.57 20.26
CA GLU A 236 8.32 -6.98 21.51
C GLU A 236 9.75 -7.41 21.82
N ALA A 237 10.09 -8.68 21.55
CA ALA A 237 11.40 -9.24 21.81
C ALA A 237 12.43 -8.92 20.71
N ALA A 238 12.00 -8.41 19.56
CA ALA A 238 12.86 -8.18 18.41
C ALA A 238 13.87 -7.07 18.67
N ASN A 239 15.15 -7.35 18.40
CA ASN A 239 16.19 -6.34 18.45
C ASN A 239 16.43 -5.75 17.05
N PRO A 240 16.11 -4.46 16.82
CA PRO A 240 16.31 -3.82 15.53
C PRO A 240 17.76 -3.81 15.04
N ALA A 241 18.71 -3.86 15.97
CA ALA A 241 20.15 -3.82 15.66
C ALA A 241 20.72 -5.16 15.14
N SER A 242 20.00 -6.28 15.38
CA SER A 242 20.47 -7.62 14.97
C SER A 242 20.31 -7.91 13.48
N GLY A 243 19.68 -7.01 12.71
CA GLY A 243 19.45 -7.19 11.28
C GLY A 243 18.46 -8.32 10.97
N GLU A 244 17.62 -8.66 11.91
CA GLU A 244 16.67 -9.76 11.83
C GLU A 244 15.64 -9.55 10.72
N HIS A 245 15.88 -10.23 9.61
CA HIS A 245 14.96 -10.28 8.47
C HIS A 245 13.69 -11.07 8.79
N ASP A 246 13.64 -11.73 9.93
CA ASP A 246 12.54 -12.57 10.39
C ASP A 246 11.29 -11.75 10.70
N ILE A 247 11.46 -10.57 11.29
CA ILE A 247 10.36 -9.65 11.60
C ILE A 247 9.66 -9.14 10.35
N ALA A 248 10.38 -8.93 9.26
CA ALA A 248 9.77 -8.53 8.00
C ALA A 248 8.82 -9.60 7.46
N SER A 249 9.19 -10.87 7.56
CA SER A 249 8.33 -11.98 7.14
C SER A 249 7.07 -12.11 8.00
N LEU A 250 7.20 -11.83 9.30
CA LEU A 250 6.11 -11.82 10.26
C LEU A 250 5.16 -10.64 10.00
N ALA A 251 5.69 -9.46 9.71
CA ALA A 251 4.91 -8.27 9.36
C ALA A 251 4.11 -8.46 8.06
N GLU A 252 4.72 -9.07 7.03
CA GLU A 252 4.01 -9.41 5.79
C GLU A 252 2.89 -10.44 6.02
N ALA A 253 3.13 -11.45 6.86
CA ALA A 253 2.12 -12.45 7.19
C ALA A 253 0.97 -11.86 8.03
N ALA A 254 1.27 -10.91 8.92
CA ALA A 254 0.25 -10.16 9.65
C ALA A 254 -0.60 -9.29 8.70
N ALA A 255 0.01 -8.69 7.67
CA ALA A 255 -0.71 -7.96 6.62
C ALA A 255 -1.67 -8.87 5.84
N ASP A 256 -1.25 -10.10 5.50
CA ASP A 256 -2.11 -11.10 4.85
C ASP A 256 -3.32 -11.48 5.75
N LEU A 257 -3.09 -11.68 7.04
CA LEU A 257 -4.15 -11.97 8.00
C LEU A 257 -5.14 -10.81 8.12
N LEU A 258 -4.64 -9.57 8.17
CA LEU A 258 -5.49 -8.37 8.24
C LEU A 258 -6.31 -8.18 6.96
N ALA A 259 -5.73 -8.44 5.79
CA ALA A 259 -6.45 -8.37 4.51
C ALA A 259 -7.59 -9.41 4.43
N SER A 260 -7.35 -10.65 4.88
CA SER A 260 -8.39 -11.68 4.95
C SER A 260 -9.47 -11.34 5.98
N THR A 261 -9.10 -10.74 7.10
CA THR A 261 -10.03 -10.26 8.12
C THR A 261 -10.89 -9.13 7.58
N ALA A 262 -10.31 -8.13 6.92
CA ALA A 262 -11.04 -7.04 6.26
C ALA A 262 -12.04 -7.58 5.23
N ARG A 263 -11.63 -8.57 4.44
CA ARG A 263 -12.53 -9.23 3.48
C ARG A 263 -13.70 -9.94 4.14
N ALA A 264 -13.48 -10.60 5.27
CA ALA A 264 -14.55 -11.26 6.01
C ALA A 264 -15.56 -10.28 6.60
N PHE A 265 -15.12 -9.10 7.07
CA PHE A 265 -15.97 -8.03 7.58
C PHE A 265 -16.74 -7.30 6.49
N GLU A 266 -16.04 -6.78 5.51
CA GLU A 266 -16.54 -5.78 4.55
C GLU A 266 -16.99 -6.40 3.23
N GLY A 267 -16.60 -7.65 2.99
CA GLY A 267 -16.93 -8.35 1.76
C GLY A 267 -16.20 -7.74 0.56
N ARG A 268 -16.93 -7.45 -0.52
CA ARG A 268 -16.35 -6.92 -1.78
C ARG A 268 -16.28 -5.39 -1.83
N LYS A 269 -16.78 -4.70 -0.82
CA LYS A 269 -16.72 -3.24 -0.74
C LYS A 269 -15.51 -2.83 0.08
N SER A 270 -14.92 -1.69 -0.26
CA SER A 270 -13.92 -1.05 0.59
C SER A 270 -14.60 -0.45 1.82
N GLY A 271 -13.94 -0.54 2.97
CA GLY A 271 -14.42 0.03 4.22
C GLY A 271 -13.25 0.37 5.16
N PRO A 272 -13.55 0.79 6.40
CA PRO A 272 -12.54 1.25 7.36
C PRO A 272 -11.46 0.22 7.66
N LEU A 273 -11.81 -1.08 7.70
CA LEU A 273 -10.84 -2.14 7.97
C LEU A 273 -9.93 -2.40 6.76
N THR A 274 -10.46 -2.28 5.53
CA THR A 274 -9.65 -2.27 4.31
C THR A 274 -8.65 -1.12 4.32
N GLU A 275 -9.06 0.09 4.69
CA GLU A 275 -8.17 1.25 4.78
C GLU A 275 -7.08 1.08 5.86
N ALA A 276 -7.43 0.49 7.00
CA ALA A 276 -6.48 0.15 8.04
C ALA A 276 -5.46 -0.89 7.55
N SER A 277 -5.93 -1.93 6.84
CA SER A 277 -5.09 -2.96 6.23
C SER A 277 -4.13 -2.37 5.21
N GLU A 278 -4.57 -1.50 4.30
CA GLU A 278 -3.70 -0.83 3.32
C GLU A 278 -2.65 0.07 3.98
N THR A 279 -3.00 0.69 5.09
CA THR A 279 -2.07 1.51 5.88
C THR A 279 -1.02 0.65 6.58
N PHE A 280 -1.45 -0.49 7.15
CA PHE A 280 -0.55 -1.48 7.75
C PHE A 280 0.40 -2.10 6.73
N ASP A 281 -0.08 -2.40 5.53
CA ASP A 281 0.73 -2.93 4.42
C ASP A 281 1.98 -2.08 4.14
N ARG A 282 1.84 -0.74 4.21
CA ARG A 282 2.98 0.16 4.01
C ARG A 282 4.05 -0.04 5.09
N ALA A 283 3.64 -0.23 6.33
CA ALA A 283 4.55 -0.46 7.45
C ALA A 283 5.22 -1.84 7.37
N ALA A 284 4.48 -2.84 6.87
CA ALA A 284 4.93 -4.22 6.80
C ALA A 284 5.96 -4.48 5.68
N ARG A 285 5.90 -3.70 4.57
CA ARG A 285 6.79 -3.93 3.42
C ARG A 285 8.24 -3.62 3.73
N GLU A 286 9.13 -4.47 3.19
CA GLU A 286 10.56 -4.18 3.24
C GLU A 286 10.95 -3.07 2.27
N PRO A 287 11.75 -2.07 2.73
CA PRO A 287 12.29 -1.03 1.87
C PRO A 287 13.10 -1.60 0.70
N HIS A 288 13.04 -0.90 -0.45
CA HIS A 288 13.78 -1.25 -1.66
C HIS A 288 13.52 -2.68 -2.18
N GLN A 289 12.38 -3.27 -1.80
CA GLN A 289 11.99 -4.62 -2.22
C GLN A 289 13.04 -5.70 -1.90
N ARG A 290 13.75 -5.57 -0.79
CA ARG A 290 14.73 -6.57 -0.35
C ARG A 290 14.05 -7.93 -0.26
N ARG A 291 14.73 -8.97 -0.73
CA ARG A 291 14.24 -10.35 -0.61
C ARG A 291 14.37 -10.80 0.84
N LEU A 292 13.31 -11.38 1.36
CA LEU A 292 13.35 -12.04 2.67
C LEU A 292 14.25 -13.27 2.55
N ARG A 293 15.33 -13.30 3.34
CA ARG A 293 16.28 -14.44 3.34
C ARG A 293 15.88 -15.51 4.34
N HIS A 294 15.28 -15.09 5.44
CA HIS A 294 14.80 -15.95 6.51
C HIS A 294 13.32 -15.71 6.74
N LEU A 295 12.65 -16.74 7.21
CA LEU A 295 11.24 -16.71 7.46
C LEU A 295 11.00 -17.16 8.89
N HIS A 296 10.35 -16.29 9.65
CA HIS A 296 9.95 -16.62 11.00
C HIS A 296 8.91 -17.75 10.98
N PRO A 297 9.03 -18.79 11.83
CA PRO A 297 8.05 -19.88 11.88
C PRO A 297 6.61 -19.40 12.08
N GLU A 298 6.40 -18.38 12.93
CA GLU A 298 5.09 -17.78 13.19
C GLU A 298 4.49 -17.11 11.95
N ALA A 299 5.30 -16.67 10.98
CA ALA A 299 4.77 -16.14 9.71
C ALA A 299 3.98 -17.21 8.95
N GLY A 300 4.42 -18.48 9.00
CA GLY A 300 3.67 -19.61 8.46
C GLY A 300 2.32 -19.81 9.17
N HIS A 301 2.28 -19.70 10.49
CA HIS A 301 1.06 -19.80 11.27
C HIS A 301 0.07 -18.66 10.96
N LEU A 302 0.53 -17.41 10.88
CA LEU A 302 -0.33 -16.28 10.51
C LEU A 302 -0.92 -16.44 9.09
N ARG A 303 -0.12 -16.90 8.12
CA ARG A 303 -0.62 -17.18 6.77
C ARG A 303 -1.61 -18.32 6.73
N ALA A 304 -1.41 -19.38 7.55
CA ALA A 304 -2.38 -20.45 7.69
C ALA A 304 -3.72 -19.93 8.26
N MET A 305 -3.67 -19.03 9.25
CA MET A 305 -4.86 -18.37 9.79
C MET A 305 -5.53 -17.45 8.78
N SER A 306 -4.76 -16.73 7.97
CA SER A 306 -5.27 -15.91 6.85
C SER A 306 -6.11 -16.75 5.87
N ARG A 307 -5.56 -17.90 5.44
CA ARG A 307 -6.25 -18.85 4.55
C ARG A 307 -7.50 -19.44 5.22
N LEU A 308 -7.40 -19.79 6.49
CA LEU A 308 -8.54 -20.31 7.26
C LEU A 308 -9.68 -19.29 7.32
N ILE A 309 -9.41 -18.01 7.65
CA ILE A 309 -10.42 -16.95 7.67
C ILE A 309 -11.01 -16.76 6.26
N ALA A 310 -10.18 -16.73 5.23
CA ALA A 310 -10.65 -16.60 3.85
C ALA A 310 -11.59 -17.75 3.46
N ALA A 311 -11.31 -18.98 3.89
CA ALA A 311 -12.17 -20.14 3.66
C ALA A 311 -13.51 -20.06 4.42
N MET A 312 -13.54 -19.40 5.59
CA MET A 312 -14.77 -19.20 6.35
C MET A 312 -15.74 -18.20 5.72
N GLY A 313 -15.24 -17.33 4.84
CA GLY A 313 -16.03 -16.33 4.15
C GLY A 313 -16.48 -15.17 5.05
N ARG A 314 -17.65 -14.59 4.75
CA ARG A 314 -18.15 -13.42 5.48
C ARG A 314 -18.69 -13.77 6.86
N LEU A 315 -18.58 -12.81 7.79
CA LEU A 315 -19.20 -12.89 9.10
C LEU A 315 -20.72 -12.95 8.96
N THR A 316 -21.37 -13.78 9.80
CA THR A 316 -22.82 -14.03 9.70
C THR A 316 -23.55 -13.93 11.05
N SER A 317 -22.82 -13.80 12.15
CA SER A 317 -23.39 -13.71 13.50
C SER A 317 -22.66 -12.70 14.37
N ASN A 318 -23.29 -12.31 15.47
CA ASN A 318 -22.68 -11.44 16.48
C ASN A 318 -21.47 -12.11 17.15
N ASP A 319 -21.51 -13.43 17.37
CA ASP A 319 -20.40 -14.19 17.95
C ASP A 319 -19.18 -14.19 17.01
N ASP A 320 -19.40 -14.34 15.69
CA ASP A 320 -18.35 -14.21 14.69
C ASP A 320 -17.76 -12.80 14.72
N THR A 321 -18.62 -11.79 14.83
CA THR A 321 -18.20 -10.38 14.88
C THR A 321 -17.40 -10.10 16.14
N ALA A 322 -17.84 -10.55 17.31
CA ALA A 322 -17.11 -10.38 18.57
C ALA A 322 -15.74 -11.05 18.53
N ALA A 323 -15.65 -12.30 18.04
CA ALA A 323 -14.38 -13.00 17.91
C ALA A 323 -13.44 -12.31 16.92
N ALA A 324 -13.96 -11.79 15.81
CA ALA A 324 -13.19 -11.05 14.83
C ALA A 324 -12.71 -9.69 15.35
N LEU A 325 -13.49 -9.00 16.21
CA LEU A 325 -13.05 -7.76 16.86
C LEU A 325 -11.90 -7.99 17.84
N GLN A 326 -11.89 -9.12 18.54
CA GLN A 326 -10.72 -9.51 19.36
C GLN A 326 -9.46 -9.67 18.51
N LEU A 327 -9.58 -10.27 17.33
CA LEU A 327 -8.46 -10.33 16.38
C LEU A 327 -8.02 -8.92 15.94
N VAL A 328 -8.95 -8.04 15.58
CA VAL A 328 -8.66 -6.65 15.19
C VAL A 328 -7.89 -5.91 16.29
N LEU A 329 -8.26 -6.09 17.55
CA LEU A 329 -7.55 -5.52 18.70
C LEU A 329 -6.12 -6.10 18.83
N ARG A 330 -5.92 -7.40 18.62
CA ARG A 330 -4.56 -7.98 18.61
C ARG A 330 -3.72 -7.47 17.44
N MET A 331 -4.33 -7.29 16.27
CA MET A 331 -3.65 -6.68 15.13
C MET A 331 -3.26 -5.22 15.38
N SER A 332 -4.01 -4.47 16.20
CA SER A 332 -3.59 -3.13 16.60
C SER A 332 -2.33 -3.13 17.48
N MET A 333 -2.17 -4.14 18.36
CA MET A 333 -0.94 -4.30 19.15
C MET A 333 0.27 -4.64 18.26
N ILE A 334 0.10 -5.56 17.30
CA ILE A 334 1.16 -5.87 16.32
C ILE A 334 1.55 -4.60 15.56
N ALA A 335 0.59 -3.74 15.21
CA ALA A 335 0.87 -2.50 14.52
C ALA A 335 1.66 -1.50 15.39
N ASP A 336 1.37 -1.40 16.68
CA ASP A 336 2.14 -0.56 17.61
C ASP A 336 3.59 -1.09 17.76
N ASN A 337 3.77 -2.40 18.00
CA ASN A 337 5.08 -3.01 18.12
C ASN A 337 5.90 -2.87 16.81
N LEU A 338 5.24 -3.01 15.65
CA LEU A 338 5.87 -2.74 14.35
C LEU A 338 6.28 -1.27 14.21
N ALA A 339 5.50 -0.33 14.77
CA ALA A 339 5.86 1.08 14.75
C ALA A 339 7.15 1.36 15.53
N GLU A 340 7.28 0.80 16.72
CA GLU A 340 8.49 0.91 17.56
C GLU A 340 9.70 0.29 16.85
N PHE A 341 9.53 -0.90 16.28
CA PHE A 341 10.56 -1.56 15.49
C PHE A 341 11.02 -0.71 14.30
N ARG A 342 10.10 -0.11 13.53
CA ARG A 342 10.41 0.77 12.40
C ARG A 342 11.03 2.10 12.82
N GLU A 343 10.68 2.64 13.98
CA GLU A 343 11.37 3.81 14.55
C GLU A 343 12.81 3.51 14.90
N ALA A 344 13.06 2.40 15.56
CA ALA A 344 14.42 1.97 15.87
C ALA A 344 15.27 1.71 14.62
N GLN A 345 14.64 1.37 13.47
CA GLN A 345 15.30 1.31 12.16
C GLN A 345 15.41 2.69 11.46
N ASN A 346 15.03 3.79 12.09
CA ASN A 346 14.93 5.12 11.50
C ASN A 346 13.99 5.18 10.26
N SER A 347 13.02 4.27 10.19
CA SER A 347 12.01 4.21 9.11
C SER A 347 10.74 4.95 9.52
N LEU A 348 10.86 6.25 9.79
CA LEU A 348 9.82 7.08 10.43
C LEU A 348 8.47 7.09 9.68
N HIS A 349 8.50 7.04 8.34
CA HIS A 349 7.25 7.00 7.55
C HIS A 349 6.50 5.68 7.70
N GLN A 350 7.21 4.57 7.83
CA GLN A 350 6.61 3.26 8.09
C GLN A 350 6.10 3.19 9.53
N ALA A 351 6.86 3.71 10.50
CA ALA A 351 6.42 3.82 11.88
C ALA A 351 5.12 4.64 12.01
N LYS A 352 5.05 5.80 11.33
CA LYS A 352 3.85 6.63 11.26
C LYS A 352 2.67 5.87 10.62
N ALA A 353 2.91 5.10 9.57
CA ALA A 353 1.87 4.29 8.95
C ALA A 353 1.38 3.18 9.89
N ALA A 354 2.28 2.52 10.62
CA ALA A 354 1.91 1.49 11.61
C ALA A 354 1.06 2.08 12.74
N ARG A 355 1.44 3.22 13.32
CA ARG A 355 0.64 3.91 14.35
C ARG A 355 -0.73 4.32 13.86
N LEU A 356 -0.82 4.84 12.63
CA LEU A 356 -2.10 5.19 12.03
C LEU A 356 -2.98 3.96 11.84
N ALA A 357 -2.41 2.84 11.41
CA ALA A 357 -3.14 1.58 11.29
C ALA A 357 -3.64 1.10 12.66
N ALA A 358 -2.79 1.12 13.70
CA ALA A 358 -3.16 0.76 15.06
C ALA A 358 -4.32 1.60 15.60
N ALA A 359 -4.27 2.93 15.42
CA ALA A 359 -5.33 3.84 15.84
C ALA A 359 -6.66 3.55 15.13
N ARG A 360 -6.64 3.31 13.81
CA ARG A 360 -7.82 2.94 13.03
C ARG A 360 -8.42 1.61 13.49
N LEU A 361 -7.58 0.60 13.72
CA LEU A 361 -8.02 -0.71 14.20
C LEU A 361 -8.71 -0.63 15.57
N ARG A 362 -8.16 0.14 16.51
CA ARG A 362 -8.79 0.39 17.82
C ARG A 362 -10.13 1.12 17.68
N MET A 363 -10.21 2.14 16.83
CA MET A 363 -11.44 2.87 16.59
C MET A 363 -12.53 1.96 15.99
N ILE A 364 -12.17 1.07 15.06
CA ILE A 364 -13.11 0.10 14.48
C ILE A 364 -13.63 -0.85 15.56
N ALA A 365 -12.74 -1.36 16.41
CA ALA A 365 -13.12 -2.26 17.50
C ALA A 365 -14.06 -1.59 18.49
N SER A 366 -13.80 -0.33 18.87
CA SER A 366 -14.64 0.43 19.81
C SER A 366 -16.02 0.76 19.22
N ASN A 367 -16.07 1.25 17.97
CA ASN A 367 -17.32 1.65 17.33
C ASN A 367 -18.26 0.46 17.06
N THR A 368 -17.69 -0.68 16.64
CA THR A 368 -18.50 -1.88 16.37
C THR A 368 -18.98 -2.55 17.67
N ALA A 369 -18.24 -2.42 18.77
CA ALA A 369 -18.67 -2.89 20.07
C ALA A 369 -19.83 -2.07 20.65
N ALA A 370 -19.91 -0.77 20.34
CA ALA A 370 -20.95 0.13 20.78
C ALA A 370 -22.28 -0.05 20.02
N ASP A 371 -22.27 -0.48 18.75
CA ASP A 371 -23.45 -0.72 17.93
C ASP A 371 -23.27 -1.94 17.00
N PRO A 372 -23.50 -3.16 17.51
CA PRO A 372 -23.32 -4.39 16.73
C PRO A 372 -24.35 -4.58 15.60
N LEU A 373 -25.43 -3.78 15.57
CA LEU A 373 -26.55 -3.91 14.62
C LEU A 373 -26.63 -2.79 13.58
N ALA A 374 -25.77 -1.76 13.66
CA ALA A 374 -25.77 -0.68 12.67
C ALA A 374 -25.54 -1.21 11.26
N PRO A 375 -26.36 -0.82 10.25
CA PRO A 375 -26.09 -1.18 8.88
C PRO A 375 -24.76 -0.61 8.47
N ARG A 376 -23.84 -1.48 8.03
CA ARG A 376 -22.48 -1.14 7.60
C ARG A 376 -22.49 -0.34 6.28
N SER A 377 -23.13 0.83 6.31
CA SER A 377 -23.13 1.80 5.23
C SER A 377 -21.88 2.65 5.37
N ALA A 378 -21.06 2.69 4.33
CA ALA A 378 -19.98 3.65 4.23
C ALA A 378 -20.58 5.06 4.34
N ALA A 379 -20.28 5.76 5.42
CA ALA A 379 -20.49 7.20 5.48
C ALA A 379 -19.53 7.80 4.43
N ALA A 380 -20.09 8.19 3.30
CA ALA A 380 -19.38 9.02 2.35
C ALA A 380 -19.03 10.34 3.09
N PRO A 381 -17.78 10.83 2.99
CA PRO A 381 -17.48 12.16 3.49
C PRO A 381 -18.37 13.16 2.76
N ALA A 382 -19.00 14.06 3.52
CA ALA A 382 -19.88 15.10 3.00
C ALA A 382 -19.12 15.86 1.89
N PRO A 383 -19.78 16.18 0.78
CA PRO A 383 -19.17 16.96 -0.27
C PRO A 383 -18.80 18.34 0.29
N VAL A 384 -17.52 18.70 0.21
CA VAL A 384 -17.09 20.08 0.43
C VAL A 384 -17.66 20.90 -0.74
N VAL A 385 -18.71 21.66 -0.46
CA VAL A 385 -19.28 22.62 -1.40
C VAL A 385 -18.30 23.77 -1.49
N PHE A 386 -17.56 23.87 -2.58
CA PHE A 386 -16.89 25.09 -2.95
C PHE A 386 -17.93 26.00 -3.61
N GLU A 387 -18.42 27.00 -2.88
CA GLU A 387 -19.10 28.13 -3.48
C GLU A 387 -18.15 28.82 -4.45
N ARG A 388 -18.52 28.83 -5.72
CA ARG A 388 -17.88 29.67 -6.73
C ARG A 388 -18.49 31.07 -6.61
N ASP A 389 -17.75 31.97 -6.03
CA ASP A 389 -18.02 33.41 -6.12
C ASP A 389 -17.90 33.86 -7.59
N HIS A 390 -19.06 34.07 -8.23
CA HIS A 390 -19.15 34.73 -9.50
C HIS A 390 -19.18 36.24 -9.27
N THR A 391 -18.03 36.86 -9.12
CA THR A 391 -17.93 38.32 -9.34
C THR A 391 -17.58 38.57 -10.80
N GLN A 392 -18.57 39.11 -11.50
CA GLN A 392 -18.44 39.71 -12.81
C GLN A 392 -17.45 40.90 -12.73
N GLY A 393 -16.51 40.94 -13.64
CA GLY A 393 -15.67 42.10 -13.89
C GLY A 393 -15.71 42.42 -15.38
N HIS A 394 -16.41 43.52 -15.73
CA HIS A 394 -16.50 44.10 -17.06
C HIS A 394 -15.13 44.51 -17.60
N VAL A 395 -14.94 44.24 -18.90
CA VAL A 395 -14.43 45.03 -20.03
C VAL A 395 -13.58 46.28 -19.70
N LEU A 396 -12.35 46.33 -20.15
CA LEU A 396 -11.86 47.19 -21.27
C LEU A 396 -10.60 46.56 -21.86
#